data_112473cb5974868a7daa0e7a995bbb70
#
_entry.id   112473cb5974868a7daa0e7a995bbb70
#
_cell.length_a   1.000
_cell.length_b   1.000
_cell.length_c   1.000
_cell.angle_alpha   90.00
_cell.angle_beta   90.00
_cell.angle_gamma   90.00
#
_symmetry.space_group_name_H-M   'P 1'
#
loop_
_entity.id
_entity.type
_entity.pdbx_description
1 polymer ?
#
loop_
_entity_poly.entity_id
_entity_poly.type
_entity_poly.pdbx_seq_one_letter_code
_entity_poly.pdbx_strand_id
1 'polypeptide(L)'
;PVVSAKTVQIDDGGAISTARLAAPDVGSLLAAAGAPLEQRDVSVPAPWTPVSEGMQITVTRTRIDKVTERLPLEPPVRRIDDPALNEGRQVIEDPGASGQQDVTFAVAIVNGAVTGKLPVANTVVTPAREAVLRIGTKPGTAVPEVTNGAPWDAIAACESSGNWAINTGNGYFGGLQFDQNTWERNGGLRYAGRADLASREEQIAIAEVTRARQGWGAWPVCGRG
;
A
#
# COMPACT_ATOMS: atom_id res chain seq x y z
N PRO A 1 56.48 23.69 -12.50
CA PRO A 1 56.09 24.69 -11.51
C PRO A 1 56.02 24.06 -10.14
N VAL A 2 56.71 24.70 -9.15
CA VAL A 2 56.65 24.24 -7.75
C VAL A 2 55.28 24.62 -7.19
N VAL A 3 54.46 23.59 -6.84
CA VAL A 3 53.18 23.84 -6.21
C VAL A 3 53.41 24.06 -4.72
N SER A 4 53.05 25.23 -4.21
CA SER A 4 53.15 25.55 -2.79
C SER A 4 51.98 24.94 -2.01
N ALA A 5 52.26 24.49 -0.77
CA ALA A 5 51.21 23.99 0.10
C ALA A 5 50.17 25.06 0.42
N LYS A 6 48.90 24.72 0.32
CA LYS A 6 47.73 25.54 0.62
C LYS A 6 46.96 24.96 1.79
N THR A 7 46.40 25.83 2.61
CA THR A 7 45.49 25.44 3.68
C THR A 7 44.08 25.49 3.13
N VAL A 8 43.34 24.37 3.26
CA VAL A 8 41.96 24.19 2.78
C VAL A 8 41.10 23.59 3.87
N GLN A 9 39.81 23.84 3.82
CA GLN A 9 38.80 23.16 4.63
C GLN A 9 38.11 22.12 3.76
N ILE A 10 38.00 20.90 4.25
CA ILE A 10 37.33 19.78 3.56
C ILE A 10 36.14 19.36 4.40
N ASP A 11 34.96 19.39 3.82
CA ASP A 11 33.74 18.74 4.31
C ASP A 11 33.52 17.46 3.50
N ASP A 12 33.88 16.32 4.08
CA ASP A 12 33.74 14.99 3.45
C ASP A 12 32.52 14.29 4.03
N GLY A 13 31.38 14.43 3.34
CA GLY A 13 30.13 13.82 3.75
C GLY A 13 29.62 14.28 5.12
N GLY A 14 29.92 15.50 5.53
CA GLY A 14 29.60 16.07 6.84
C GLY A 14 30.75 16.02 7.86
N ALA A 15 31.86 15.34 7.54
CA ALA A 15 33.07 15.33 8.37
C ALA A 15 34.00 16.50 7.98
N ILE A 16 34.03 17.56 8.79
CA ILE A 16 34.82 18.75 8.51
C ILE A 16 36.25 18.57 9.03
N SER A 17 37.24 18.82 8.16
CA SER A 17 38.65 18.79 8.47
C SER A 17 39.40 19.95 7.82
N THR A 18 40.60 20.23 8.30
CA THR A 18 41.53 21.23 7.67
C THR A 18 42.79 20.49 7.25
N ALA A 19 43.21 20.70 6.01
CA ALA A 19 44.41 20.10 5.47
C ALA A 19 45.35 21.20 4.89
N ARG A 20 46.68 21.03 5.07
CA ARG A 20 47.69 21.86 4.41
C ARG A 20 48.55 20.98 3.52
N LEU A 21 48.28 21.02 2.24
CA LEU A 21 48.88 20.14 1.25
C LEU A 21 49.27 20.92 -0.02
N ALA A 22 50.30 20.42 -0.70
CA ALA A 22 50.71 20.93 -2.01
C ALA A 22 50.09 20.02 -3.09
N ALA A 23 49.10 20.54 -3.80
CA ALA A 23 48.42 19.84 -4.90
C ALA A 23 48.03 20.84 -6.00
N PRO A 24 48.07 20.44 -7.28
CA PRO A 24 47.69 21.30 -8.38
C PRO A 24 46.21 21.60 -8.46
N ASP A 25 45.36 20.64 -8.04
CA ASP A 25 43.91 20.69 -8.16
C ASP A 25 43.22 19.99 -6.97
N VAL A 26 41.91 20.15 -6.87
CA VAL A 26 41.07 19.60 -5.80
C VAL A 26 41.14 18.07 -5.74
N GLY A 27 41.07 17.38 -6.88
CA GLY A 27 41.10 15.90 -6.92
C GLY A 27 42.42 15.36 -6.39
N SER A 28 43.56 15.93 -6.81
CA SER A 28 44.88 15.56 -6.34
C SER A 28 45.06 15.88 -4.85
N LEU A 29 44.48 16.98 -4.36
CA LEU A 29 44.50 17.35 -2.95
C LEU A 29 43.70 16.33 -2.09
N LEU A 30 42.51 16.00 -2.50
CA LEU A 30 41.66 15.01 -1.81
C LEU A 30 42.34 13.63 -1.74
N ALA A 31 42.98 13.20 -2.85
CA ALA A 31 43.76 11.97 -2.87
C ALA A 31 44.93 11.99 -1.89
N ALA A 32 45.69 13.12 -1.86
CA ALA A 32 46.81 13.33 -0.95
C ALA A 32 46.35 13.43 0.52
N ALA A 33 45.14 13.91 0.77
CA ALA A 33 44.49 13.92 2.08
C ALA A 33 43.99 12.56 2.57
N GLY A 34 44.11 11.51 1.74
CA GLY A 34 43.63 10.17 2.06
C GLY A 34 42.12 9.95 1.80
N ALA A 35 41.49 10.88 1.09
CA ALA A 35 40.08 10.85 0.77
C ALA A 35 39.82 10.98 -0.76
N PRO A 36 40.37 10.09 -1.59
CA PRO A 36 40.19 10.14 -3.05
C PRO A 36 38.70 10.08 -3.42
N LEU A 37 38.35 10.74 -4.53
CA LEU A 37 36.99 10.61 -5.09
C LEU A 37 36.85 9.27 -5.81
N GLU A 38 35.77 8.58 -5.53
CA GLU A 38 35.35 7.36 -6.23
C GLU A 38 34.40 7.69 -7.38
N GLN A 39 34.00 6.67 -8.18
CA GLN A 39 33.30 6.86 -9.45
C GLN A 39 32.02 7.69 -9.41
N ARG A 40 31.35 7.75 -8.25
CA ARG A 40 30.07 8.45 -8.08
C ARG A 40 30.13 9.63 -7.14
N ASP A 41 31.33 9.90 -6.61
CA ASP A 41 31.54 11.01 -5.71
C ASP A 41 31.60 12.32 -6.47
N VAL A 42 31.13 13.38 -5.85
CA VAL A 42 31.15 14.72 -6.41
C VAL A 42 31.83 15.67 -5.44
N SER A 43 32.74 16.50 -5.94
CA SER A 43 33.30 17.60 -5.16
C SER A 43 32.88 18.95 -5.71
N VAL A 44 32.73 19.89 -4.78
CA VAL A 44 32.53 21.31 -5.07
C VAL A 44 33.57 22.10 -4.28
N PRO A 45 34.52 22.79 -4.97
CA PRO A 45 34.70 22.91 -6.43
C PRO A 45 35.04 21.58 -7.12
N ALA A 46 34.90 21.58 -8.46
CA ALA A 46 35.15 20.41 -9.29
C ALA A 46 36.58 19.85 -9.13
N PRO A 47 36.82 18.54 -9.33
CA PRO A 47 38.11 17.89 -9.08
C PRO A 47 39.30 18.53 -9.80
N TRP A 48 39.06 19.10 -10.98
CA TRP A 48 40.08 19.77 -11.81
C TRP A 48 40.31 21.25 -11.49
N THR A 49 39.62 21.77 -10.45
CA THR A 49 39.79 23.19 -10.04
C THR A 49 41.14 23.39 -9.36
N PRO A 50 41.95 24.38 -9.77
CA PRO A 50 43.21 24.72 -9.10
C PRO A 50 43.01 25.11 -7.64
N VAL A 51 43.85 24.57 -6.74
CA VAL A 51 43.75 24.84 -5.30
C VAL A 51 44.22 26.24 -4.96
N SER A 52 43.44 26.96 -4.18
CA SER A 52 43.78 28.27 -3.60
C SER A 52 43.80 28.25 -2.07
N GLU A 53 44.50 29.21 -1.47
CA GLU A 53 44.55 29.34 -0.02
C GLU A 53 43.15 29.65 0.54
N GLY A 54 42.78 28.97 1.64
CA GLY A 54 41.48 29.16 2.28
C GLY A 54 40.29 28.52 1.54
N MET A 55 40.54 27.71 0.48
CA MET A 55 39.46 27.05 -0.28
C MET A 55 38.65 26.16 0.62
N GLN A 56 37.33 26.20 0.43
CA GLN A 56 36.38 25.23 1.02
C GLN A 56 36.02 24.20 -0.03
N ILE A 57 36.12 22.92 0.32
CA ILE A 57 35.86 21.79 -0.56
C ILE A 57 34.80 20.93 0.10
N THR A 58 33.64 20.79 -0.55
CA THR A 58 32.58 19.87 -0.11
C THR A 58 32.60 18.63 -0.97
N VAL A 59 32.64 17.46 -0.34
CA VAL A 59 32.60 16.15 -1.02
C VAL A 59 31.28 15.47 -0.69
N THR A 60 30.54 15.11 -1.71
CA THR A 60 29.35 14.24 -1.58
C THR A 60 29.74 12.82 -1.95
N ARG A 61 29.69 11.93 -0.98
CA ARG A 61 30.02 10.52 -1.16
C ARG A 61 28.79 9.75 -1.59
N THR A 62 28.88 9.06 -2.73
CA THR A 62 27.76 8.28 -3.27
C THR A 62 28.19 6.86 -3.61
N ARG A 63 27.51 5.87 -2.99
CA ARG A 63 27.72 4.45 -3.34
C ARG A 63 26.41 3.72 -3.52
N ILE A 64 26.47 2.60 -4.23
CA ILE A 64 25.35 1.67 -4.39
C ILE A 64 25.79 0.31 -3.86
N ASP A 65 25.13 -0.11 -2.78
CA ASP A 65 25.35 -1.42 -2.19
C ASP A 65 24.27 -2.39 -2.69
N LYS A 66 24.58 -3.69 -2.75
CA LYS A 66 23.60 -4.74 -3.02
C LYS A 66 23.28 -5.46 -1.72
N VAL A 67 22.00 -5.51 -1.38
CA VAL A 67 21.50 -6.20 -0.19
C VAL A 67 20.43 -7.20 -0.63
N THR A 68 20.57 -8.46 -0.22
CA THR A 68 19.56 -9.50 -0.50
C THR A 68 18.75 -9.76 0.77
N GLU A 69 17.43 -9.70 0.64
CA GLU A 69 16.46 -9.93 1.72
C GLU A 69 15.54 -11.09 1.33
N ARG A 70 15.24 -11.95 2.30
CA ARG A 70 14.22 -12.98 2.14
C ARG A 70 12.85 -12.41 2.46
N LEU A 71 11.98 -12.44 1.46
CA LEU A 71 10.62 -11.89 1.53
C LEU A 71 9.58 -12.98 1.21
N PRO A 72 8.36 -12.84 1.74
CA PRO A 72 7.26 -13.71 1.33
C PRO A 72 6.97 -13.51 -0.17
N LEU A 73 6.61 -14.60 -0.83
CA LEU A 73 6.06 -14.60 -2.19
C LEU A 73 4.56 -14.86 -2.08
N GLU A 74 3.77 -13.86 -2.41
CA GLU A 74 2.32 -13.98 -2.34
C GLU A 74 1.82 -15.07 -3.30
N PRO A 75 0.79 -15.85 -2.90
CA PRO A 75 0.20 -16.86 -3.76
C PRO A 75 -0.45 -16.22 -4.99
N PRO A 76 -0.24 -16.76 -6.19
CA PRO A 76 -1.04 -16.37 -7.35
C PRO A 76 -2.50 -16.72 -7.11
N VAL A 77 -3.42 -15.89 -7.61
CA VAL A 77 -4.85 -16.09 -7.41
C VAL A 77 -5.50 -16.54 -8.71
N ARG A 78 -6.01 -17.78 -8.72
CA ARG A 78 -6.87 -18.28 -9.79
C ARG A 78 -8.33 -17.92 -9.48
N ARG A 79 -8.95 -17.20 -10.41
CA ARG A 79 -10.36 -16.82 -10.32
C ARG A 79 -11.22 -17.81 -11.11
N ILE A 80 -12.33 -18.24 -10.50
CA ILE A 80 -13.30 -19.17 -11.10
C ILE A 80 -14.67 -18.52 -11.02
N ASP A 81 -15.33 -18.39 -12.17
CA ASP A 81 -16.70 -17.89 -12.24
C ASP A 81 -17.68 -18.91 -11.65
N ASP A 82 -18.59 -18.43 -10.83
CA ASP A 82 -19.60 -19.26 -10.16
C ASP A 82 -21.01 -18.70 -10.40
N PRO A 83 -21.81 -19.34 -11.27
CA PRO A 83 -23.16 -18.90 -11.56
C PRO A 83 -24.17 -19.19 -10.41
N ALA A 84 -23.77 -19.90 -9.37
CA ALA A 84 -24.60 -20.10 -8.18
C ALA A 84 -24.46 -18.99 -7.14
N LEU A 85 -23.34 -18.24 -7.18
CA LEU A 85 -23.10 -17.09 -6.32
C LEU A 85 -23.64 -15.81 -6.95
N ASN A 86 -24.18 -14.93 -6.12
CA ASN A 86 -24.60 -13.59 -6.56
C ASN A 86 -23.45 -12.85 -7.22
N GLU A 87 -23.76 -12.07 -8.24
CA GLU A 87 -22.79 -11.31 -9.03
C GLU A 87 -21.95 -10.39 -8.14
N GLY A 88 -20.62 -10.45 -8.31
CA GLY A 88 -19.65 -9.69 -7.50
C GLY A 88 -19.32 -10.31 -6.13
N ARG A 89 -20.05 -11.29 -5.63
CA ARG A 89 -19.65 -12.02 -4.42
C ARG A 89 -18.37 -12.81 -4.67
N GLN A 90 -17.52 -12.84 -3.64
CA GLN A 90 -16.26 -13.57 -3.69
C GLN A 90 -16.20 -14.56 -2.53
N VAL A 91 -15.77 -15.76 -2.82
CA VAL A 91 -15.55 -16.82 -1.83
C VAL A 91 -14.15 -17.39 -2.04
N ILE A 92 -13.34 -17.34 -0.99
CA ILE A 92 -12.03 -17.99 -1.00
C ILE A 92 -12.28 -19.49 -0.80
N GLU A 93 -12.11 -20.26 -1.87
CA GLU A 93 -12.24 -21.72 -1.83
C GLU A 93 -10.96 -22.36 -1.26
N ASP A 94 -9.81 -21.86 -1.67
CA ASP A 94 -8.49 -22.21 -1.14
C ASP A 94 -7.67 -20.94 -0.95
N PRO A 95 -7.20 -20.65 0.26
CA PRO A 95 -6.38 -19.45 0.52
C PRO A 95 -4.97 -19.55 -0.09
N GLY A 96 -4.58 -20.71 -0.62
CA GLY A 96 -3.23 -20.94 -1.08
C GLY A 96 -2.23 -21.04 0.07
N ALA A 97 -0.96 -20.80 -0.26
CA ALA A 97 0.10 -20.66 0.72
C ALA A 97 1.20 -19.76 0.17
N SER A 98 1.67 -18.83 0.97
CA SER A 98 2.79 -17.97 0.60
C SER A 98 4.07 -18.79 0.44
N GLY A 99 4.82 -18.49 -0.61
CA GLY A 99 6.17 -18.98 -0.81
C GLY A 99 7.21 -18.06 -0.18
N GLN A 100 8.47 -18.24 -0.60
CA GLN A 100 9.60 -17.37 -0.23
C GLN A 100 10.43 -17.03 -1.46
N GLN A 101 10.91 -15.79 -1.51
CA GLN A 101 11.82 -15.31 -2.53
C GLN A 101 12.96 -14.50 -1.90
N ASP A 102 14.13 -14.60 -2.50
CA ASP A 102 15.26 -13.73 -2.21
C ASP A 102 15.22 -12.56 -3.19
N VAL A 103 15.03 -11.34 -2.66
CA VAL A 103 15.01 -10.11 -3.46
C VAL A 103 16.31 -9.36 -3.21
N THR A 104 17.07 -9.10 -4.28
CA THR A 104 18.27 -8.28 -4.22
C THR A 104 17.90 -6.84 -4.54
N PHE A 105 18.25 -5.95 -3.64
CA PHE A 105 18.05 -4.52 -3.76
C PHE A 105 19.36 -3.81 -4.08
N ALA A 106 19.31 -2.82 -4.96
CA ALA A 106 20.31 -1.77 -5.05
C ALA A 106 19.96 -0.66 -4.06
N VAL A 107 20.84 -0.43 -3.09
CA VAL A 107 20.66 0.56 -2.03
C VAL A 107 21.58 1.74 -2.31
N ALA A 108 21.00 2.90 -2.63
CA ALA A 108 21.74 4.14 -2.82
C ALA A 108 22.04 4.79 -1.46
N ILE A 109 23.31 5.08 -1.23
CA ILE A 109 23.79 5.68 0.01
C ILE A 109 24.52 6.96 -0.34
N VAL A 110 24.08 8.09 0.24
CA VAL A 110 24.69 9.41 0.07
C VAL A 110 25.13 9.91 1.44
N ASN A 111 26.40 10.23 1.58
CA ASN A 111 27.02 10.68 2.83
C ASN A 111 26.67 9.77 4.02
N GLY A 112 26.67 8.45 3.80
CA GLY A 112 26.35 7.45 4.83
C GLY A 112 24.87 7.21 5.06
N ALA A 113 23.98 8.04 4.53
CA ALA A 113 22.53 7.87 4.66
C ALA A 113 21.93 7.12 3.47
N VAL A 114 21.01 6.18 3.74
CA VAL A 114 20.25 5.52 2.67
C VAL A 114 19.24 6.51 2.07
N THR A 115 19.38 6.77 0.78
CA THR A 115 18.51 7.70 0.02
C THR A 115 17.56 7.00 -0.94
N GLY A 116 17.80 5.70 -1.24
CA GLY A 116 16.95 4.92 -2.12
C GLY A 116 17.20 3.43 -1.99
N LYS A 117 16.16 2.63 -2.27
CA LYS A 117 16.22 1.17 -2.29
C LYS A 117 15.32 0.68 -3.41
N LEU A 118 15.90 0.00 -4.41
CA LEU A 118 15.17 -0.49 -5.58
C LEU A 118 15.45 -1.99 -5.78
N PRO A 119 14.43 -2.82 -6.04
CA PRO A 119 14.64 -4.22 -6.38
C PRO A 119 15.30 -4.34 -7.77
N VAL A 120 16.38 -5.11 -7.87
CA VAL A 120 17.13 -5.32 -9.10
C VAL A 120 17.17 -6.78 -9.57
N ALA A 121 16.88 -7.71 -8.67
CA ALA A 121 16.74 -9.13 -8.97
C ALA A 121 15.87 -9.82 -7.93
N ASN A 122 15.23 -10.94 -8.33
CA ASN A 122 14.58 -11.83 -7.41
C ASN A 122 14.82 -13.29 -7.79
N THR A 123 14.79 -14.17 -6.81
CA THR A 123 14.90 -15.62 -6.99
C THR A 123 13.91 -16.31 -6.08
N VAL A 124 13.05 -17.15 -6.63
CA VAL A 124 12.10 -17.95 -5.85
C VAL A 124 12.88 -19.03 -5.11
N VAL A 125 12.72 -19.05 -3.78
CA VAL A 125 13.34 -20.06 -2.89
C VAL A 125 12.37 -21.19 -2.61
N THR A 126 11.12 -20.82 -2.28
CA THR A 126 10.02 -21.76 -2.10
C THR A 126 8.84 -21.26 -2.92
N PRO A 127 8.32 -22.04 -3.87
CA PRO A 127 7.16 -21.64 -4.65
C PRO A 127 5.94 -21.38 -3.76
N ALA A 128 5.17 -20.35 -4.09
CA ALA A 128 3.86 -20.16 -3.50
C ALA A 128 2.86 -21.18 -4.07
N ARG A 129 1.91 -21.61 -3.24
CA ARG A 129 0.79 -22.45 -3.69
C ARG A 129 -0.39 -21.56 -4.07
N GLU A 130 -0.94 -21.78 -5.24
CA GLU A 130 -2.04 -21.01 -5.79
C GLU A 130 -3.24 -20.93 -4.82
N ALA A 131 -3.82 -19.73 -4.69
CA ALA A 131 -5.10 -19.50 -4.06
C ALA A 131 -6.23 -19.61 -5.09
N VAL A 132 -7.41 -20.08 -4.66
CA VAL A 132 -8.58 -20.20 -5.51
C VAL A 132 -9.69 -19.29 -4.99
N LEU A 133 -10.13 -18.36 -5.84
CA LEU A 133 -11.17 -17.40 -5.56
C LEU A 133 -12.35 -17.64 -6.50
N ARG A 134 -13.53 -18.00 -5.95
CA ARG A 134 -14.78 -18.08 -6.70
C ARG A 134 -15.42 -16.70 -6.76
N ILE A 135 -15.81 -16.30 -7.97
CA ILE A 135 -16.47 -15.01 -8.24
C ILE A 135 -17.87 -15.27 -8.73
N GLY A 136 -18.84 -14.71 -8.03
CA GLY A 136 -20.24 -14.85 -8.37
C GLY A 136 -20.58 -14.16 -9.69
N THR A 137 -21.27 -14.90 -10.56
CA THR A 137 -21.73 -14.43 -11.88
C THR A 137 -23.23 -14.70 -12.10
N LYS A 138 -24.00 -14.94 -11.02
CA LYS A 138 -25.45 -15.21 -11.12
C LYS A 138 -26.17 -14.00 -11.70
N PRO A 139 -26.84 -14.13 -12.87
CA PRO A 139 -27.46 -12.99 -13.54
C PRO A 139 -28.55 -12.33 -12.68
N GLY A 140 -28.66 -11.00 -12.77
CA GLY A 140 -29.69 -10.21 -12.11
C GLY A 140 -29.50 -10.00 -10.61
N THR A 141 -28.35 -10.38 -10.07
CA THR A 141 -28.00 -10.20 -8.64
C THR A 141 -26.90 -9.16 -8.43
N ALA A 142 -26.50 -8.43 -9.49
CA ALA A 142 -25.56 -7.31 -9.38
C ALA A 142 -26.08 -6.28 -8.40
N VAL A 143 -25.22 -5.84 -7.48
CA VAL A 143 -25.53 -4.79 -6.50
C VAL A 143 -25.05 -3.46 -7.04
N PRO A 144 -25.89 -2.41 -7.06
CA PRO A 144 -25.45 -1.07 -7.40
C PRO A 144 -24.33 -0.61 -6.46
N GLU A 145 -23.40 0.17 -6.99
CA GLU A 145 -22.34 0.76 -6.17
C GLU A 145 -22.94 1.63 -5.05
N VAL A 146 -22.58 1.35 -3.81
CA VAL A 146 -23.04 2.14 -2.66
C VAL A 146 -22.13 3.36 -2.51
N THR A 147 -22.52 4.47 -3.16
CA THR A 147 -21.75 5.73 -3.14
C THR A 147 -21.86 6.49 -1.81
N ASN A 148 -22.95 6.28 -1.05
CA ASN A 148 -23.18 6.89 0.25
C ASN A 148 -23.78 5.88 1.24
N GLY A 149 -22.94 5.03 1.80
CA GLY A 149 -23.35 4.02 2.79
C GLY A 149 -23.47 4.55 4.22
N ALA A 150 -22.89 5.72 4.54
CA ALA A 150 -22.80 6.22 5.90
C ALA A 150 -24.15 6.38 6.63
N PRO A 151 -25.25 6.89 6.02
CA PRO A 151 -26.55 6.93 6.68
C PRO A 151 -27.08 5.53 7.03
N TRP A 152 -26.83 4.54 6.16
CA TRP A 152 -27.27 3.16 6.38
C TRP A 152 -26.46 2.47 7.48
N ASP A 153 -25.16 2.77 7.58
CA ASP A 153 -24.31 2.28 8.67
C ASP A 153 -24.77 2.87 10.03
N ALA A 154 -25.19 4.13 10.03
CA ALA A 154 -25.74 4.76 11.24
C ALA A 154 -27.05 4.11 11.66
N ILE A 155 -27.95 3.82 10.71
CA ILE A 155 -29.20 3.09 10.98
C ILE A 155 -28.88 1.67 11.48
N ALA A 156 -27.97 0.95 10.83
CA ALA A 156 -27.57 -0.38 11.27
C ALA A 156 -26.95 -0.37 12.68
N ALA A 157 -26.13 0.64 13.00
CA ALA A 157 -25.60 0.80 14.35
C ALA A 157 -26.71 0.97 15.40
N CYS A 158 -27.78 1.71 15.06
CA CYS A 158 -28.94 1.92 15.92
C CYS A 158 -29.83 0.66 16.02
N GLU A 159 -30.16 0.02 14.89
CA GLU A 159 -31.11 -1.09 14.81
C GLU A 159 -30.53 -2.45 15.27
N SER A 160 -29.23 -2.67 14.99
CA SER A 160 -28.58 -3.97 15.15
C SER A 160 -27.20 -3.92 15.78
N SER A 161 -26.80 -2.77 16.32
CA SER A 161 -25.41 -2.51 16.76
C SER A 161 -24.37 -2.75 15.66
N GLY A 162 -24.75 -2.54 14.38
CA GLY A 162 -23.89 -2.72 13.23
C GLY A 162 -23.73 -4.17 12.77
N ASN A 163 -24.50 -5.12 13.31
CA ASN A 163 -24.44 -6.52 12.92
C ASN A 163 -25.34 -6.82 11.72
N TRP A 164 -24.75 -6.83 10.51
CA TRP A 164 -25.46 -7.06 9.27
C TRP A 164 -26.02 -8.50 9.11
N ALA A 165 -25.54 -9.46 9.89
CA ALA A 165 -26.00 -10.84 9.87
C ALA A 165 -26.88 -11.20 11.08
N ILE A 166 -27.41 -10.20 11.79
CA ILE A 166 -28.18 -10.45 13.02
C ILE A 166 -29.52 -11.14 12.71
N ASN A 167 -29.84 -12.14 13.53
CA ASN A 167 -31.12 -12.81 13.60
C ASN A 167 -31.35 -13.29 15.04
N THR A 168 -32.15 -12.56 15.78
CA THR A 168 -32.48 -12.86 17.19
C THR A 168 -33.76 -13.67 17.33
N GLY A 169 -34.44 -14.00 16.22
CA GLY A 169 -35.74 -14.70 16.25
C GLY A 169 -36.93 -13.79 16.51
N ASN A 170 -36.77 -12.47 16.55
CA ASN A 170 -37.82 -11.49 16.78
C ASN A 170 -38.67 -11.16 15.54
N GLY A 171 -38.38 -11.81 14.39
CA GLY A 171 -39.06 -11.59 13.11
C GLY A 171 -38.45 -10.49 12.25
N TYR A 172 -37.37 -9.85 12.71
CA TYR A 172 -36.59 -8.84 11.97
C TYR A 172 -35.19 -9.35 11.72
N PHE A 173 -34.62 -9.04 10.54
CA PHE A 173 -33.43 -9.66 10.02
C PHE A 173 -32.43 -8.67 9.46
N GLY A 174 -31.14 -8.93 9.70
CA GLY A 174 -30.03 -8.17 9.13
C GLY A 174 -29.78 -6.83 9.81
N GLY A 175 -28.78 -6.13 9.34
CA GLY A 175 -28.32 -4.85 9.92
C GLY A 175 -29.38 -3.80 9.98
N LEU A 176 -30.31 -3.78 9.01
CA LEU A 176 -31.37 -2.80 8.89
C LEU A 176 -32.74 -3.30 9.38
N GLN A 177 -32.78 -4.45 10.04
CA GLN A 177 -33.94 -5.04 10.68
C GLN A 177 -35.17 -5.12 9.76
N PHE A 178 -35.01 -5.71 8.58
CA PHE A 178 -36.13 -5.98 7.67
C PHE A 178 -37.03 -7.08 8.23
N ASP A 179 -38.34 -6.87 8.22
CA ASP A 179 -39.29 -7.99 8.24
C ASP A 179 -39.29 -8.72 6.89
N GLN A 180 -39.64 -10.00 6.92
CA GLN A 180 -39.58 -10.85 5.73
C GLN A 180 -40.42 -10.32 4.57
N ASN A 181 -41.58 -9.78 4.85
CA ASN A 181 -42.53 -9.29 3.87
C ASN A 181 -41.99 -8.02 3.14
N THR A 182 -41.37 -7.11 3.90
CA THR A 182 -40.72 -5.92 3.35
C THR A 182 -39.51 -6.32 2.50
N TRP A 183 -38.71 -7.28 2.95
CA TRP A 183 -37.58 -7.83 2.17
C TRP A 183 -38.06 -8.35 0.81
N GLU A 184 -39.07 -9.24 0.80
CA GLU A 184 -39.61 -9.86 -0.41
C GLU A 184 -40.22 -8.85 -1.37
N ARG A 185 -41.10 -7.97 -0.86
CA ARG A 185 -41.81 -6.96 -1.68
C ARG A 185 -40.89 -5.95 -2.35
N ASN A 186 -39.74 -5.69 -1.77
CA ASN A 186 -38.75 -4.77 -2.32
C ASN A 186 -37.69 -5.49 -3.17
N GLY A 187 -37.86 -6.79 -3.41
CA GLY A 187 -37.02 -7.56 -4.34
C GLY A 187 -35.78 -8.17 -3.72
N GLY A 188 -35.76 -8.29 -2.38
CA GLY A 188 -34.63 -8.86 -1.63
C GLY A 188 -34.32 -10.31 -1.97
N LEU A 189 -35.35 -11.08 -2.40
CA LEU A 189 -35.18 -12.49 -2.78
C LEU A 189 -34.19 -12.72 -3.94
N ARG A 190 -33.90 -11.66 -4.74
CA ARG A 190 -32.84 -11.75 -5.77
C ARG A 190 -31.46 -11.98 -5.18
N TYR A 191 -31.23 -11.48 -3.97
CA TYR A 191 -29.96 -11.55 -3.28
C TYR A 191 -29.90 -12.71 -2.30
N ALA A 192 -30.87 -12.82 -1.42
CA ALA A 192 -30.96 -13.87 -0.43
C ALA A 192 -32.40 -14.15 -0.01
N GLY A 193 -32.68 -15.35 0.48
CA GLY A 193 -34.00 -15.70 0.98
C GLY A 193 -34.45 -14.87 2.20
N ARG A 194 -33.50 -14.22 2.90
CA ARG A 194 -33.75 -13.41 4.09
C ARG A 194 -32.64 -12.37 4.25
N ALA A 195 -32.93 -11.21 4.85
CA ALA A 195 -32.01 -10.08 4.88
C ALA A 195 -30.69 -10.37 5.62
N ASP A 196 -30.70 -11.11 6.71
CA ASP A 196 -29.49 -11.51 7.46
C ASP A 196 -28.53 -12.43 6.70
N LEU A 197 -29.00 -13.04 5.59
CA LEU A 197 -28.19 -13.86 4.69
C LEU A 197 -27.62 -13.07 3.51
N ALA A 198 -28.02 -11.81 3.36
CA ALA A 198 -27.55 -10.88 2.35
C ALA A 198 -26.34 -10.09 2.84
N SER A 199 -25.47 -9.64 1.91
CA SER A 199 -24.38 -8.74 2.27
C SER A 199 -24.89 -7.36 2.69
N ARG A 200 -24.02 -6.55 3.31
CA ARG A 200 -24.33 -5.16 3.66
C ARG A 200 -24.83 -4.36 2.43
N GLU A 201 -24.13 -4.47 1.32
CA GLU A 201 -24.44 -3.77 0.09
C GLU A 201 -25.80 -4.22 -0.50
N GLU A 202 -26.08 -5.52 -0.47
CA GLU A 202 -27.36 -6.09 -0.89
C GLU A 202 -28.51 -5.57 -0.01
N GLN A 203 -28.30 -5.50 1.30
CA GLN A 203 -29.29 -4.95 2.22
C GLN A 203 -29.52 -3.46 1.98
N ILE A 204 -28.46 -2.67 1.76
CA ILE A 204 -28.55 -1.25 1.43
C ILE A 204 -29.32 -1.05 0.11
N ALA A 205 -29.05 -1.88 -0.92
CA ALA A 205 -29.77 -1.79 -2.19
C ALA A 205 -31.30 -1.94 -2.00
N ILE A 206 -31.72 -2.88 -1.14
CA ILE A 206 -33.15 -3.06 -0.82
C ILE A 206 -33.67 -1.94 0.08
N ALA A 207 -32.83 -1.42 0.97
CA ALA A 207 -33.18 -0.28 1.82
C ALA A 207 -33.44 0.99 1.00
N GLU A 208 -32.64 1.25 -0.03
CA GLU A 208 -32.90 2.37 -0.95
C GLU A 208 -34.25 2.23 -1.68
N VAL A 209 -34.60 1.05 -2.13
CA VAL A 209 -35.92 0.77 -2.72
C VAL A 209 -37.02 1.00 -1.68
N THR A 210 -36.84 0.52 -0.45
CA THR A 210 -37.80 0.68 0.65
C THR A 210 -37.96 2.13 1.00
N ARG A 211 -36.88 2.88 1.13
CA ARG A 211 -36.87 4.33 1.39
C ARG A 211 -37.57 5.12 0.29
N ALA A 212 -37.33 4.77 -0.98
CA ALA A 212 -37.99 5.44 -2.09
C ALA A 212 -39.54 5.28 -2.08
N ARG A 213 -40.03 4.18 -1.51
CA ARG A 213 -41.47 3.88 -1.43
C ARG A 213 -42.14 4.38 -0.14
N GLN A 214 -41.41 4.32 1.00
CA GLN A 214 -41.98 4.55 2.34
C GLN A 214 -41.32 5.74 3.07
N GLY A 215 -40.29 6.34 2.49
CA GLY A 215 -39.48 7.37 3.16
C GLY A 215 -38.66 6.77 4.32
N TRP A 216 -38.06 7.65 5.08
CA TRP A 216 -37.33 7.28 6.31
C TRP A 216 -38.25 6.72 7.41
N GLY A 217 -39.57 6.85 7.27
CA GLY A 217 -40.55 6.26 8.18
C GLY A 217 -40.53 4.75 8.25
N ALA A 218 -39.87 4.06 7.31
CA ALA A 218 -39.60 2.62 7.39
C ALA A 218 -38.71 2.27 8.58
N TRP A 219 -37.90 3.22 9.06
CA TRP A 219 -37.08 3.11 10.26
C TRP A 219 -37.49 4.20 11.26
N PRO A 220 -38.61 4.05 11.97
CA PRO A 220 -39.27 5.15 12.69
C PRO A 220 -38.46 5.70 13.85
N VAL A 221 -37.53 4.91 14.42
CA VAL A 221 -36.64 5.31 15.51
C VAL A 221 -35.31 5.78 14.97
N CYS A 222 -34.65 4.94 14.14
CA CYS A 222 -33.27 5.12 13.70
C CYS A 222 -33.13 5.93 12.41
N GLY A 223 -34.18 6.09 11.61
CA GLY A 223 -34.18 6.86 10.37
C GLY A 223 -34.41 8.38 10.52
N ARG A 224 -34.40 8.93 11.74
CA ARG A 224 -34.66 10.34 12.03
C ARG A 224 -33.41 11.16 12.35
N GLY A 225 -32.22 10.67 11.90
CA GLY A 225 -30.95 11.38 12.08
C GLY A 225 -30.70 12.45 11.02
#